data_3cbb58434df26028634d6b9db9cca4a6
#
_entry.id   3cbb58434df26028634d6b9db9cca4a6
#
_cell.length_a   1.000
_cell.length_b   1.000
_cell.length_c   1.000
_cell.angle_alpha   90.00
_cell.angle_beta   90.00
_cell.angle_gamma   90.00
#
_symmetry.space_group_name_H-M   'P 1'
#
loop_
_entity.id
_entity.type
_entity.pdbx_description
1 polymer ?
#
loop_
_entity_poly.entity_id
_entity_poly.type
_entity_poly.pdbx_seq_one_letter_code
_entity_poly.pdbx_strand_id
1 'polypeptide(L)'
;MLGHVAWLVLLCAALGLVGGVVWEALWRPPLAVVVDGRAVLAGTDAERAFDATAWFLLIGGVAGLLAGVVAGLLVRVRELLTLATLLPASILAGLLMAMVGSDLGPPDPARAAARAEDLARLPVALEVSGPVSYLALPIGAVTGLLLVLVLAPVNRPGSRTSGDPAATMHS
;
A
#
# COMPACT_ATOMS: atom_id res chain seq x y z
N MET A 1 22.43 -4.93 -10.37
CA MET A 1 21.04 -5.34 -10.61
C MET A 1 20.35 -5.81 -9.32
N LEU A 2 20.90 -6.83 -8.65
CA LEU A 2 20.35 -7.39 -7.39
C LEU A 2 20.14 -6.32 -6.30
N GLY A 3 21.06 -5.38 -6.12
CA GLY A 3 20.92 -4.34 -5.09
C GLY A 3 19.72 -3.41 -5.28
N HIS A 4 19.35 -3.07 -6.52
CA HIS A 4 18.16 -2.24 -6.81
C HIS A 4 16.87 -2.97 -6.50
N VAL A 5 16.78 -4.23 -6.92
CA VAL A 5 15.61 -5.08 -6.63
C VAL A 5 15.44 -5.26 -5.13
N ALA A 6 16.53 -5.60 -4.42
CA ALA A 6 16.51 -5.78 -2.97
C ALA A 6 16.08 -4.49 -2.25
N TRP A 7 16.59 -3.34 -2.67
CA TRP A 7 16.26 -2.06 -2.07
C TRP A 7 14.77 -1.70 -2.25
N LEU A 8 14.20 -1.92 -3.46
CA LEU A 8 12.77 -1.70 -3.73
C LEU A 8 11.88 -2.63 -2.88
N VAL A 9 12.26 -3.90 -2.78
CA VAL A 9 11.53 -4.86 -1.94
C VAL A 9 11.58 -4.45 -0.46
N LEU A 10 12.76 -4.06 0.04
CA LEU A 10 12.91 -3.57 1.42
C LEU A 10 12.11 -2.30 1.69
N LEU A 11 12.10 -1.35 0.74
CA LEU A 11 11.30 -0.13 0.85
C LEU A 11 9.81 -0.48 0.95
N CYS A 12 9.30 -1.31 0.04
CA CYS A 12 7.91 -1.74 0.05
C CYS A 12 7.56 -2.49 1.34
N ALA A 13 8.43 -3.40 1.80
CA ALA A 13 8.23 -4.13 3.04
C ALA A 13 8.19 -3.19 4.25
N ALA A 14 9.10 -2.21 4.33
CA ALA A 14 9.11 -1.22 5.40
C ALA A 14 7.83 -0.38 5.41
N LEU A 15 7.37 0.06 4.24
CA LEU A 15 6.11 0.80 4.11
C LEU A 15 4.89 -0.06 4.49
N GLY A 16 4.89 -1.34 4.15
CA GLY A 16 3.85 -2.28 4.57
C GLY A 16 3.81 -2.46 6.09
N LEU A 17 4.97 -2.69 6.72
CA LEU A 17 5.08 -2.82 8.17
C LEU A 17 4.61 -1.56 8.90
N VAL A 18 5.13 -0.40 8.50
CA VAL A 18 4.73 0.90 9.09
C VAL A 18 3.24 1.16 8.84
N GLY A 19 2.76 0.87 7.63
CA GLY A 19 1.35 0.99 7.28
C GLY A 19 0.44 0.14 8.16
N GLY A 20 0.85 -1.09 8.51
CA GLY A 20 0.12 -1.97 9.41
C GLY A 20 0.00 -1.42 10.83
N VAL A 21 1.10 -0.89 11.37
CA VAL A 21 1.10 -0.22 12.69
C VAL A 21 0.23 1.04 12.68
N VAL A 22 0.33 1.86 11.64
CA VAL A 22 -0.48 3.09 11.50
C VAL A 22 -1.97 2.74 11.35
N TRP A 23 -2.28 1.69 10.60
CA TRP A 23 -3.64 1.22 10.41
C TRP A 23 -4.28 0.78 11.73
N GLU A 24 -3.60 -0.03 12.52
CA GLU A 24 -4.05 -0.42 13.86
C GLU A 24 -4.22 0.79 14.78
N ALA A 25 -3.24 1.70 14.80
CA ALA A 25 -3.27 2.87 15.69
C ALA A 25 -4.39 3.87 15.36
N LEU A 26 -4.81 3.98 14.10
CA LEU A 26 -5.87 4.89 13.68
C LEU A 26 -7.27 4.27 13.76
N TRP A 27 -7.34 2.96 13.69
CA TRP A 27 -8.61 2.25 13.75
C TRP A 27 -9.12 2.13 15.20
N ARG A 28 -10.43 2.29 15.37
CA ARG A 28 -11.11 2.11 16.66
C ARG A 28 -12.01 0.89 16.57
N PRO A 29 -11.76 -0.16 17.38
CA PRO A 29 -12.54 -1.37 17.32
C PRO A 29 -14.01 -1.11 17.68
N PRO A 30 -14.97 -1.50 16.83
CA PRO A 30 -16.36 -1.56 17.22
C PRO A 30 -16.56 -2.63 18.31
N LEU A 31 -17.61 -2.49 19.10
CA LEU A 31 -17.92 -3.42 20.17
C LEU A 31 -19.03 -4.38 19.73
N ALA A 32 -18.75 -5.66 19.75
CA ALA A 32 -19.76 -6.70 19.62
C ALA A 32 -20.34 -7.06 20.98
N VAL A 33 -21.64 -7.36 21.02
CA VAL A 33 -22.31 -7.86 22.22
C VAL A 33 -22.44 -9.38 22.12
N VAL A 34 -22.12 -10.09 23.19
CA VAL A 34 -22.29 -11.54 23.26
C VAL A 34 -23.76 -11.87 23.49
N VAL A 35 -24.31 -12.67 22.59
CA VAL A 35 -25.70 -13.22 22.70
C VAL A 35 -25.61 -14.71 22.39
N ASP A 36 -26.03 -15.53 23.34
CA ASP A 36 -26.00 -17.00 23.23
C ASP A 36 -24.62 -17.54 22.81
N GLY A 37 -23.52 -16.99 23.40
CA GLY A 37 -22.16 -17.39 23.12
C GLY A 37 -21.63 -16.95 21.73
N ARG A 38 -22.32 -16.00 21.05
CA ARG A 38 -21.93 -15.45 19.75
C ARG A 38 -21.74 -13.95 19.84
N ALA A 39 -20.69 -13.45 19.20
CA ALA A 39 -20.47 -12.02 19.07
C ALA A 39 -21.39 -11.45 17.97
N VAL A 40 -22.28 -10.53 18.31
CA VAL A 40 -23.21 -9.88 17.39
C VAL A 40 -22.92 -8.39 17.37
N LEU A 41 -22.69 -7.84 16.16
CA LEU A 41 -22.59 -6.41 15.93
C LEU A 41 -23.98 -5.81 15.84
N ALA A 42 -24.29 -4.79 16.63
CA ALA A 42 -25.59 -4.14 16.65
C ALA A 42 -25.53 -2.70 16.15
N GLY A 43 -26.51 -2.33 15.31
CA GLY A 43 -26.75 -0.93 14.92
C GLY A 43 -25.58 -0.24 14.23
N THR A 44 -25.17 0.92 14.73
CA THR A 44 -24.09 1.77 14.17
C THR A 44 -22.70 1.13 14.20
N ASP A 45 -22.48 0.06 14.97
CA ASP A 45 -21.20 -0.63 15.03
C ASP A 45 -20.95 -1.50 13.79
N ALA A 46 -22.02 -1.90 13.08
CA ALA A 46 -21.89 -2.57 11.78
C ALA A 46 -21.31 -1.61 10.70
N GLU A 47 -21.65 -0.32 10.73
CA GLU A 47 -21.08 0.68 9.82
C GLU A 47 -19.58 0.90 10.09
N ARG A 48 -19.17 0.87 11.35
CA ARG A 48 -17.75 1.02 11.75
C ARG A 48 -16.87 -0.16 11.32
N ALA A 49 -17.44 -1.31 11.03
CA ALA A 49 -16.69 -2.43 10.45
C ALA A 49 -16.14 -2.09 9.05
N PHE A 50 -16.81 -1.22 8.30
CA PHE A 50 -16.31 -0.72 7.01
C PHE A 50 -15.17 0.28 7.16
N ASP A 51 -15.08 1.00 8.28
CA ASP A 51 -14.02 1.98 8.52
C ASP A 51 -12.64 1.32 8.52
N ALA A 52 -12.52 0.09 9.00
CA ALA A 52 -11.26 -0.66 8.98
C ALA A 52 -10.71 -0.81 7.56
N THR A 53 -11.57 -1.20 6.62
CA THR A 53 -11.19 -1.35 5.21
C THR A 53 -10.90 0.00 4.55
N ALA A 54 -11.67 1.05 4.88
CA ALA A 54 -11.44 2.39 4.35
C ALA A 54 -10.08 2.95 4.78
N TRP A 55 -9.70 2.81 6.05
CA TRP A 55 -8.38 3.18 6.54
C TRP A 55 -7.27 2.36 5.88
N PHE A 56 -7.47 1.05 5.70
CA PHE A 56 -6.52 0.20 4.98
C PHE A 56 -6.29 0.67 3.55
N LEU A 57 -7.36 0.99 2.81
CA LEU A 57 -7.28 1.49 1.44
C LEU A 57 -6.55 2.84 1.37
N LEU A 58 -6.84 3.75 2.29
CA LEU A 58 -6.22 5.07 2.34
C LEU A 58 -4.71 4.97 2.63
N ILE A 59 -4.34 4.26 3.70
CA ILE A 59 -2.95 4.12 4.12
C ILE A 59 -2.17 3.33 3.08
N GLY A 60 -2.73 2.22 2.58
CA GLY A 60 -2.12 1.41 1.52
C GLY A 60 -1.94 2.19 0.22
N GLY A 61 -2.95 2.97 -0.19
CA GLY A 61 -2.86 3.84 -1.37
C GLY A 61 -1.76 4.89 -1.25
N VAL A 62 -1.67 5.58 -0.10
CA VAL A 62 -0.62 6.58 0.17
C VAL A 62 0.76 5.93 0.25
N ALA A 63 0.90 4.80 0.96
CA ALA A 63 2.16 4.07 1.05
C ALA A 63 2.63 3.58 -0.32
N GLY A 64 1.71 3.05 -1.13
CA GLY A 64 1.98 2.67 -2.51
C GLY A 64 2.43 3.85 -3.36
N LEU A 65 1.71 4.97 -3.31
CA LEU A 65 2.05 6.17 -4.06
C LEU A 65 3.46 6.67 -3.71
N LEU A 66 3.82 6.69 -2.43
CA LEU A 66 5.17 7.04 -1.99
C LEU A 66 6.21 6.05 -2.54
N ALA A 67 5.95 4.74 -2.47
CA ALA A 67 6.83 3.73 -3.03
C ALA A 67 7.05 3.94 -4.53
N GLY A 68 5.99 4.19 -5.28
CA GLY A 68 6.03 4.44 -6.72
C GLY A 68 6.79 5.71 -7.08
N VAL A 69 6.55 6.81 -6.36
CA VAL A 69 7.28 8.07 -6.56
C VAL A 69 8.77 7.89 -6.30
N VAL A 70 9.12 7.27 -5.17
CA VAL A 70 10.52 7.03 -4.81
C VAL A 70 11.19 6.10 -5.84
N ALA A 71 10.51 5.04 -6.27
CA ALA A 71 11.00 4.15 -7.33
C ALA A 71 11.22 4.92 -8.64
N GLY A 72 10.29 5.76 -9.06
CA GLY A 72 10.37 6.56 -10.29
C GLY A 72 11.50 7.59 -10.26
N LEU A 73 11.76 8.24 -9.12
CA LEU A 73 12.82 9.22 -8.96
C LEU A 73 14.22 8.58 -8.99
N LEU A 74 14.36 7.38 -8.43
CA LEU A 74 15.65 6.71 -8.28
C LEU A 74 16.05 5.87 -9.49
N VAL A 75 15.09 5.38 -10.28
CA VAL A 75 15.32 4.42 -11.36
C VAL A 75 14.89 4.99 -12.71
N ARG A 76 15.63 5.96 -13.23
CA ARG A 76 15.36 6.57 -14.56
C ARG A 76 15.79 5.72 -15.77
N VAL A 77 16.49 4.62 -15.56
CA VAL A 77 17.18 3.91 -16.68
C VAL A 77 16.54 2.56 -17.04
N ARG A 78 15.70 1.98 -16.19
CA ARG A 78 15.13 0.63 -16.40
C ARG A 78 13.68 0.55 -15.95
N GLU A 79 12.80 1.29 -16.58
CA GLU A 79 11.40 1.45 -16.21
C GLU A 79 10.63 0.12 -16.14
N LEU A 80 10.83 -0.78 -17.12
CA LEU A 80 10.17 -2.09 -17.16
C LEU A 80 10.61 -3.00 -16.01
N LEU A 81 11.89 -3.00 -15.66
CA LEU A 81 12.40 -3.81 -14.55
C LEU A 81 11.86 -3.27 -13.21
N THR A 82 11.80 -1.96 -13.08
CA THR A 82 11.24 -1.30 -11.89
C THR A 82 9.77 -1.67 -11.72
N LEU A 83 8.97 -1.60 -12.78
CA LEU A 83 7.56 -1.96 -12.74
C LEU A 83 7.36 -3.45 -12.41
N ALA A 84 8.15 -4.33 -13.07
CA ALA A 84 8.11 -5.78 -12.83
C ALA A 84 8.50 -6.18 -11.40
N THR A 85 9.32 -5.37 -10.72
CA THR A 85 9.70 -5.60 -9.32
C THR A 85 8.70 -4.93 -8.36
N LEU A 86 8.25 -3.72 -8.69
CA LEU A 86 7.39 -2.92 -7.83
C LEU A 86 6.02 -3.57 -7.61
N LEU A 87 5.43 -4.17 -8.66
CA LEU A 87 4.13 -4.84 -8.55
C LEU A 87 4.13 -5.98 -7.52
N PRO A 88 4.97 -7.03 -7.62
CA PRO A 88 4.95 -8.09 -6.63
C PRO A 88 5.41 -7.60 -5.25
N ALA A 89 6.37 -6.66 -5.16
CA ALA A 89 6.81 -6.10 -3.90
C ALA A 89 5.70 -5.31 -3.19
N SER A 90 4.87 -4.57 -3.94
CA SER A 90 3.73 -3.83 -3.38
C SER A 90 2.58 -4.75 -2.93
N ILE A 91 2.35 -5.87 -3.62
CA ILE A 91 1.39 -6.89 -3.18
C ILE A 91 1.86 -7.49 -1.85
N LEU A 92 3.14 -7.89 -1.76
CA LEU A 92 3.71 -8.41 -0.52
C LEU A 92 3.64 -7.38 0.61
N ALA A 93 3.87 -6.10 0.33
CA ALA A 93 3.74 -5.03 1.31
C ALA A 93 2.30 -4.88 1.82
N GLY A 94 1.29 -5.00 0.94
CA GLY A 94 -0.12 -5.01 1.31
C GLY A 94 -0.49 -6.18 2.23
N LEU A 95 0.05 -7.37 1.93
CA LEU A 95 -0.12 -8.55 2.79
C LEU A 95 0.56 -8.36 4.16
N LEU A 96 1.79 -7.83 4.18
CA LEU A 96 2.50 -7.51 5.42
C LEU A 96 1.74 -6.47 6.26
N MET A 97 1.19 -5.44 5.62
CA MET A 97 0.37 -4.42 6.27
C MET A 97 -0.85 -5.06 6.96
N ALA A 98 -1.56 -5.95 6.26
CA ALA A 98 -2.71 -6.65 6.82
C ALA A 98 -2.32 -7.58 7.97
N MET A 99 -1.25 -8.36 7.81
CA MET A 99 -0.77 -9.27 8.86
C MET A 99 -0.38 -8.50 10.13
N VAL A 100 0.45 -7.46 9.99
CA VAL A 100 0.91 -6.67 11.14
C VAL A 100 -0.26 -5.96 11.83
N GLY A 101 -1.17 -5.35 11.06
CA GLY A 101 -2.32 -4.66 11.64
C GLY A 101 -3.26 -5.61 12.37
N SER A 102 -3.55 -6.80 11.79
CA SER A 102 -4.41 -7.79 12.44
C SER A 102 -3.76 -8.47 13.65
N ASP A 103 -2.43 -8.69 13.62
CA ASP A 103 -1.70 -9.28 14.74
C ASP A 103 -1.58 -8.33 15.96
N LEU A 104 -1.51 -7.02 15.70
CA LEU A 104 -1.51 -5.98 16.73
C LEU A 104 -2.91 -5.66 17.24
N GLY A 105 -3.94 -5.93 16.45
CA GLY A 105 -5.35 -5.68 16.78
C GLY A 105 -5.91 -6.63 17.84
N PRO A 106 -7.17 -6.40 18.25
CA PRO A 106 -7.85 -7.25 19.22
C PRO A 106 -7.99 -8.70 18.71
N PRO A 107 -7.99 -9.69 19.62
CA PRO A 107 -8.16 -11.08 19.24
C PRO A 107 -9.55 -11.36 18.64
N ASP A 108 -9.67 -12.46 17.91
CA ASP A 108 -10.91 -12.94 17.30
C ASP A 108 -12.07 -12.98 18.32
N PRO A 109 -13.12 -12.15 18.11
CA PRO A 109 -14.24 -12.07 19.03
C PRO A 109 -15.05 -13.38 19.12
N ALA A 110 -15.04 -14.23 18.09
CA ALA A 110 -15.74 -15.49 18.11
C ALA A 110 -15.16 -16.46 19.16
N ARG A 111 -13.82 -16.47 19.29
CA ARG A 111 -13.13 -17.28 20.32
C ARG A 111 -13.34 -16.72 21.73
N ALA A 112 -13.40 -15.39 21.84
CA ALA A 112 -13.63 -14.73 23.12
C ALA A 112 -15.10 -14.89 23.57
N ALA A 113 -16.07 -14.79 22.68
CA ALA A 113 -17.49 -14.94 22.96
C ALA A 113 -17.86 -16.31 23.54
N ALA A 114 -17.21 -17.38 23.07
CA ALA A 114 -17.46 -18.74 23.58
C ALA A 114 -17.10 -18.93 25.08
N ARG A 115 -16.38 -17.98 25.67
CA ARG A 115 -15.92 -18.01 27.06
C ARG A 115 -16.44 -16.83 27.89
N ALA A 116 -17.10 -15.87 27.25
CA ALA A 116 -17.62 -14.68 27.89
C ALA A 116 -19.05 -14.90 28.38
N GLU A 117 -19.44 -14.12 29.38
CA GLU A 117 -20.83 -14.07 29.86
C GLU A 117 -21.73 -13.37 28.83
N ASP A 118 -23.03 -13.73 28.82
CA ASP A 118 -24.00 -13.04 27.99
C ASP A 118 -24.02 -11.53 28.28
N LEU A 119 -24.22 -10.73 27.24
CA LEU A 119 -24.18 -9.27 27.25
C LEU A 119 -22.79 -8.66 27.48
N ALA A 120 -21.73 -9.45 27.55
CA ALA A 120 -20.37 -8.92 27.55
C ALA A 120 -20.07 -8.18 26.23
N ARG A 121 -19.32 -7.10 26.31
CA ARG A 121 -18.88 -6.31 25.16
C ARG A 121 -17.45 -6.71 24.78
N LEU A 122 -17.28 -7.19 23.57
CA LEU A 122 -15.99 -7.63 23.05
C LEU A 122 -15.56 -6.74 21.87
N PRO A 123 -14.29 -6.30 21.81
CA PRO A 123 -13.78 -5.62 20.64
C PRO A 123 -13.74 -6.57 19.45
N VAL A 124 -14.14 -6.08 18.27
CA VAL A 124 -14.08 -6.85 17.02
C VAL A 124 -12.67 -6.89 16.51
N ALA A 125 -12.27 -8.00 15.89
CA ALA A 125 -10.96 -8.13 15.27
C ALA A 125 -10.78 -7.16 14.09
N LEU A 126 -9.54 -6.71 13.88
CA LEU A 126 -9.19 -5.88 12.74
C LEU A 126 -9.04 -6.76 11.50
N GLU A 127 -10.01 -6.68 10.59
CA GLU A 127 -10.03 -7.48 9.37
C GLU A 127 -10.27 -6.61 8.13
N VAL A 128 -9.61 -6.98 7.05
CA VAL A 128 -9.80 -6.34 5.74
C VAL A 128 -10.88 -7.07 4.97
N SER A 129 -11.93 -6.35 4.58
CA SER A 129 -13.03 -6.93 3.80
C SER A 129 -12.66 -7.04 2.32
N GLY A 130 -12.64 -8.28 1.84
CA GLY A 130 -12.50 -8.61 0.43
C GLY A 130 -11.07 -8.53 -0.14
N PRO A 131 -10.76 -9.39 -1.14
CA PRO A 131 -9.42 -9.49 -1.71
C PRO A 131 -9.00 -8.26 -2.53
N VAL A 132 -9.97 -7.47 -3.01
CA VAL A 132 -9.71 -6.26 -3.81
C VAL A 132 -9.00 -5.18 -3.00
N SER A 133 -9.20 -5.15 -1.68
CA SER A 133 -8.57 -4.18 -0.79
C SER A 133 -7.04 -4.26 -0.81
N TYR A 134 -6.47 -5.44 -1.01
CA TYR A 134 -5.02 -5.63 -1.13
C TYR A 134 -4.40 -5.00 -2.38
N LEU A 135 -5.22 -4.59 -3.35
CA LEU A 135 -4.76 -3.87 -4.54
C LEU A 135 -4.52 -2.37 -4.30
N ALA A 136 -4.91 -1.83 -3.15
CA ALA A 136 -4.72 -0.41 -2.85
C ALA A 136 -3.25 0.01 -2.95
N LEU A 137 -2.34 -0.76 -2.37
CA LEU A 137 -0.91 -0.47 -2.38
C LEU A 137 -0.29 -0.63 -3.78
N PRO A 138 -0.54 -1.70 -4.55
CA PRO A 138 -0.12 -1.80 -5.96
C PRO A 138 -0.65 -0.68 -6.85
N ILE A 139 -1.92 -0.33 -6.73
CA ILE A 139 -2.53 0.76 -7.51
C ILE A 139 -1.84 2.09 -7.16
N GLY A 140 -1.65 2.38 -5.88
CA GLY A 140 -0.89 3.55 -5.43
C GLY A 140 0.52 3.56 -6.01
N ALA A 141 1.24 2.43 -5.97
CA ALA A 141 2.60 2.32 -6.46
C ALA A 141 2.71 2.58 -7.97
N VAL A 142 1.82 2.00 -8.77
CA VAL A 142 1.77 2.25 -10.22
C VAL A 142 1.42 3.71 -10.49
N THR A 143 0.45 4.26 -9.78
CA THR A 143 0.06 5.68 -9.92
C THR A 143 1.22 6.61 -9.59
N GLY A 144 1.94 6.37 -8.48
CA GLY A 144 3.12 7.16 -8.11
C GLY A 144 4.24 7.09 -9.14
N LEU A 145 4.52 5.89 -9.66
CA LEU A 145 5.51 5.69 -10.71
C LEU A 145 5.11 6.44 -11.99
N LEU A 146 3.87 6.29 -12.46
CA LEU A 146 3.36 6.98 -13.63
C LEU A 146 3.40 8.50 -13.47
N LEU A 147 3.06 9.01 -12.29
CA LEU A 147 3.12 10.43 -12.00
C LEU A 147 4.53 11.00 -12.22
N VAL A 148 5.55 10.29 -11.74
CA VAL A 148 6.95 10.68 -11.95
C VAL A 148 7.34 10.62 -13.43
N LEU A 149 6.94 9.57 -14.14
CA LEU A 149 7.26 9.41 -15.56
C LEU A 149 6.61 10.51 -16.43
N VAL A 150 5.39 10.92 -16.11
CA VAL A 150 4.67 11.98 -16.84
C VAL A 150 5.21 13.36 -16.50
N LEU A 151 5.55 13.62 -15.24
CA LEU A 151 6.05 14.93 -14.79
C LEU A 151 7.55 15.13 -15.02
N ALA A 152 8.32 14.05 -15.20
CA ALA A 152 9.73 14.16 -15.48
C ALA A 152 9.94 14.80 -16.87
N PRO A 153 10.69 15.91 -16.98
CA PRO A 153 10.96 16.50 -18.28
C PRO A 153 11.71 15.48 -19.14
N VAL A 154 11.15 15.21 -20.33
CA VAL A 154 11.83 14.40 -21.35
C VAL A 154 13.04 15.21 -21.80
N ASN A 155 14.23 14.94 -21.23
CA ASN A 155 15.47 15.41 -21.80
C ASN A 155 15.66 14.71 -23.14
N ARG A 156 15.11 15.32 -24.21
CA ARG A 156 15.48 14.95 -25.58
C ARG A 156 16.98 15.25 -25.70
N PRO A 157 17.82 14.25 -26.02
CA PRO A 157 19.21 14.54 -26.37
C PRO A 157 19.14 15.52 -27.54
N GLY A 158 19.72 16.71 -27.31
CA GLY A 158 19.68 17.80 -28.27
C GLY A 158 20.05 17.29 -29.65
N SER A 159 19.22 17.55 -30.62
CA SER A 159 19.61 17.45 -32.04
C SER A 159 20.88 18.21 -32.18
N ARG A 160 22.00 17.47 -32.27
CA ARG A 160 23.25 18.06 -32.78
C ARG A 160 22.88 18.59 -34.13
N THR A 161 22.71 19.90 -34.20
CA THR A 161 22.76 20.64 -35.46
C THR A 161 24.06 20.21 -36.12
N SER A 162 23.95 19.34 -37.11
CA SER A 162 25.03 19.00 -38.04
C SER A 162 25.51 20.33 -38.59
N GLY A 163 26.64 20.80 -38.11
CA GLY A 163 27.33 21.97 -38.69
C GLY A 163 27.59 21.63 -40.15
N ASP A 164 27.03 22.45 -41.00
CA ASP A 164 27.21 22.43 -42.45
C ASP A 164 28.70 22.65 -42.77
N PRO A 165 29.41 21.67 -43.39
CA PRO A 165 30.80 21.84 -43.75
C PRO A 165 31.00 22.57 -45.10
N ALA A 166 29.99 23.29 -45.61
CA ALA A 166 30.00 23.86 -46.96
C ALA A 166 30.51 25.32 -47.06
N ALA A 167 31.27 25.83 -46.07
CA ALA A 167 31.75 27.23 -46.14
C ALA A 167 33.28 27.40 -46.24
N THR A 168 34.01 26.47 -46.85
CA THR A 168 35.43 26.70 -47.13
C THR A 168 35.82 26.16 -48.50
N MET A 169 35.25 26.73 -49.57
CA MET A 169 35.81 26.63 -50.91
C MET A 169 35.45 27.90 -51.70
N HIS A 170 36.16 29.00 -51.45
CA HIS A 170 36.38 30.10 -52.39
C HIS A 170 37.40 31.05 -51.78
N SER A 171 38.69 30.85 -52.12
CA SER A 171 39.70 31.86 -52.43
C SER A 171 41.03 31.20 -52.83
#